data_e715fbe1e10703dcd113ca8caa395982
#
_entry.id   e715fbe1e10703dcd113ca8caa395982
#
_cell.length_a   1.000
_cell.length_b   1.000
_cell.length_c   1.000
_cell.angle_alpha   90.00
_cell.angle_beta   90.00
_cell.angle_gamma   90.00
#
_symmetry.space_group_name_H-M   'P 1'
#
loop_
_entity.id
_entity.type
_entity.pdbx_description
1 polymer ?
#
loop_
_entity_poly.entity_id
_entity_poly.type
_entity_poly.pdbx_seq_one_letter_code
_entity_poly.pdbx_strand_id
1 'polypeptide(L)'
;MILSRRKLAAMGALTALAFAGTRSARSAAPSFYDYGPAPEFTGIDAWINADPLTMAGLSGKVVLVDFWTYGCINCLRTLPQIIAWHDAFKDRGLVVVGVHTPEFAYERDKRSLQAAIARFGITYPVAQDNHYATWKAYGNEYWPALYLVDRRGHIVLKHFGEGDEPRIGDALRALLAPGEKNQSP
;
A
#
# COMPACT_ATOMS: atom_id res chain seq x y z
N MET A 1 58.29 -52.74 -54.84
CA MET A 1 57.96 -52.59 -53.38
C MET A 1 57.29 -51.23 -53.19
N ILE A 2 55.98 -51.20 -53.14
CA ILE A 2 55.14 -49.97 -53.22
C ILE A 2 54.43 -49.81 -51.95
N LEU A 3 54.70 -48.71 -51.20
CA LEU A 3 54.01 -48.33 -49.95
C LEU A 3 52.85 -47.36 -50.25
N SER A 4 51.68 -47.81 -49.98
CA SER A 4 50.44 -47.04 -50.09
C SER A 4 50.22 -46.13 -48.87
N ARG A 5 50.00 -44.80 -49.08
CA ARG A 5 49.63 -43.81 -48.05
C ARG A 5 48.14 -43.73 -48.00
N ARG A 6 47.55 -44.21 -46.89
CA ARG A 6 46.16 -43.96 -46.56
C ARG A 6 46.04 -42.62 -45.86
N LYS A 7 45.27 -41.69 -46.44
CA LYS A 7 44.86 -40.39 -45.80
C LYS A 7 43.70 -40.65 -44.90
N LEU A 8 43.88 -40.37 -43.59
CA LEU A 8 42.76 -40.25 -42.67
C LEU A 8 42.13 -38.83 -42.77
N ALA A 9 40.88 -38.76 -43.13
CA ALA A 9 40.09 -37.56 -43.05
C ALA A 9 39.45 -37.49 -41.65
N ALA A 10 39.82 -36.50 -40.85
CA ALA A 10 39.19 -36.22 -39.58
C ALA A 10 37.96 -35.35 -39.82
N MET A 11 36.75 -35.91 -39.60
CA MET A 11 35.50 -35.17 -39.53
C MET A 11 35.35 -34.55 -38.13
N GLY A 12 35.56 -33.25 -38.05
CA GLY A 12 35.25 -32.47 -36.84
C GLY A 12 33.75 -32.18 -36.75
N ALA A 13 33.08 -32.78 -35.78
CA ALA A 13 31.70 -32.45 -35.44
C ALA A 13 31.65 -31.16 -34.60
N LEU A 14 31.17 -30.07 -35.20
CA LEU A 14 30.82 -28.86 -34.45
C LEU A 14 29.50 -29.10 -33.74
N THR A 15 29.54 -29.33 -32.43
CA THR A 15 28.35 -29.28 -31.52
C THR A 15 28.01 -27.84 -31.23
N ALA A 16 26.97 -27.31 -31.88
CA ALA A 16 26.39 -26.02 -31.53
C ALA A 16 25.58 -26.16 -30.22
N LEU A 17 26.10 -25.64 -29.11
CA LEU A 17 25.30 -25.46 -27.87
C LEU A 17 24.28 -24.38 -28.13
N ALA A 18 23.01 -24.77 -28.26
CA ALA A 18 21.89 -23.85 -28.24
C ALA A 18 21.70 -23.38 -26.81
N PHE A 19 22.07 -22.13 -26.51
CA PHE A 19 21.68 -21.44 -25.29
C PHE A 19 20.16 -21.20 -25.35
N ALA A 20 19.38 -22.10 -24.74
CA ALA A 20 17.98 -21.86 -24.47
C ALA A 20 17.88 -20.78 -23.37
N GLY A 21 17.73 -19.52 -23.79
CA GLY A 21 17.45 -18.41 -22.88
C GLY A 21 16.14 -18.70 -22.16
N THR A 22 16.20 -19.01 -20.89
CA THR A 22 15.04 -19.09 -20.02
C THR A 22 14.41 -17.69 -19.95
N ARG A 23 13.37 -17.44 -20.74
CA ARG A 23 12.48 -16.30 -20.55
C ARG A 23 11.87 -16.47 -19.18
N SER A 24 12.38 -15.72 -18.20
CA SER A 24 11.74 -15.57 -16.91
C SER A 24 10.30 -15.10 -17.17
N ALA A 25 9.33 -15.94 -16.87
CA ALA A 25 7.93 -15.57 -16.96
C ALA A 25 7.71 -14.41 -16.00
N ARG A 26 7.61 -13.20 -16.55
CA ARG A 26 7.26 -12.01 -15.79
C ARG A 26 5.84 -12.25 -15.29
N SER A 27 5.69 -12.54 -14.01
CA SER A 27 4.36 -12.63 -13.39
C SER A 27 3.62 -11.34 -13.72
N ALA A 28 2.44 -11.45 -14.31
CA ALA A 28 1.60 -10.28 -14.58
C ALA A 28 1.35 -9.57 -13.26
N ALA A 29 1.55 -8.25 -13.23
CA ALA A 29 1.21 -7.45 -12.06
C ALA A 29 -0.27 -7.67 -11.72
N PRO A 30 -0.64 -7.78 -10.44
CA PRO A 30 -2.02 -7.96 -10.06
C PRO A 30 -2.83 -6.77 -10.58
N SER A 31 -3.94 -7.06 -11.27
CA SER A 31 -4.87 -6.02 -11.71
C SER A 31 -5.73 -5.60 -10.52
N PHE A 32 -5.74 -4.32 -10.21
CA PHE A 32 -6.61 -3.73 -9.19
C PHE A 32 -7.87 -3.16 -9.84
N TYR A 33 -8.97 -3.21 -9.09
CA TYR A 33 -10.18 -2.47 -9.49
C TYR A 33 -9.95 -0.98 -9.24
N ASP A 34 -10.38 -0.12 -10.16
CA ASP A 34 -10.30 1.34 -10.02
C ASP A 34 -11.64 1.89 -9.52
N TYR A 35 -11.68 2.36 -8.28
CA TYR A 35 -12.85 2.99 -7.65
C TYR A 35 -12.92 4.49 -7.92
N GLY A 36 -12.00 5.03 -8.73
CA GLY A 36 -11.87 6.45 -9.00
C GLY A 36 -10.94 7.20 -8.04
N PRO A 37 -10.81 8.52 -8.23
CA PRO A 37 -9.90 9.34 -7.43
C PRO A 37 -10.29 9.34 -5.95
N ALA A 38 -9.29 9.27 -5.08
CA ALA A 38 -9.48 9.39 -3.65
C ALA A 38 -9.88 10.83 -3.30
N PRO A 39 -10.93 11.01 -2.46
CA PRO A 39 -11.30 12.32 -1.96
C PRO A 39 -10.20 12.99 -1.14
N GLU A 40 -10.19 14.33 -1.11
CA GLU A 40 -9.29 15.10 -0.24
C GLU A 40 -9.65 14.95 1.24
N PHE A 41 -8.67 15.17 2.10
CA PHE A 41 -8.89 15.33 3.53
C PHE A 41 -9.52 16.69 3.80
N THR A 42 -10.80 16.71 4.17
CA THR A 42 -11.56 17.94 4.37
C THR A 42 -12.08 18.06 5.79
N GLY A 43 -12.25 19.29 6.29
CA GLY A 43 -12.84 19.54 7.59
C GLY A 43 -12.07 18.94 8.77
N ILE A 44 -10.76 18.79 8.63
CA ILE A 44 -9.90 18.22 9.67
C ILE A 44 -9.66 19.27 10.77
N ASP A 45 -10.01 18.94 11.99
CA ASP A 45 -9.87 19.83 13.17
C ASP A 45 -8.39 19.94 13.62
N ALA A 46 -7.65 18.85 13.51
CA ALA A 46 -6.24 18.80 13.87
C ALA A 46 -5.49 17.70 13.14
N TRP A 47 -4.22 17.95 12.89
CA TRP A 47 -3.26 16.93 12.51
C TRP A 47 -2.32 16.62 13.67
N ILE A 48 -2.00 15.34 13.86
CA ILE A 48 -1.07 14.83 14.87
C ILE A 48 0.01 14.03 14.14
N ASN A 49 1.26 14.11 14.57
CA ASN A 49 2.46 13.49 13.98
C ASN A 49 2.84 14.02 12.58
N ALA A 50 2.15 15.01 12.05
CA ALA A 50 2.49 15.64 10.77
C ALA A 50 1.89 17.03 10.65
N ASP A 51 2.42 17.84 9.74
CA ASP A 51 1.74 18.99 9.19
C ASP A 51 0.53 18.55 8.34
N PRO A 52 -0.42 19.44 8.04
CA PRO A 52 -1.57 19.11 7.20
C PRO A 52 -1.19 18.49 5.86
N LEU A 53 -1.78 17.32 5.56
CA LEU A 53 -1.60 16.60 4.31
C LEU A 53 -2.77 16.81 3.37
N THR A 54 -2.50 16.70 2.06
CA THR A 54 -3.51 16.66 1.01
C THR A 54 -3.28 15.45 0.12
N MET A 55 -4.31 14.88 -0.49
CA MET A 55 -4.15 13.79 -1.46
C MET A 55 -3.32 14.24 -2.67
N ALA A 56 -3.49 15.50 -3.10
CA ALA A 56 -2.66 16.07 -4.16
C ALA A 56 -1.17 16.11 -3.77
N GLY A 57 -0.84 16.48 -2.53
CA GLY A 57 0.54 16.49 -2.00
C GLY A 57 1.14 15.09 -1.85
N LEU A 58 0.31 14.06 -1.80
CA LEU A 58 0.72 12.65 -1.71
C LEU A 58 0.85 11.97 -3.09
N SER A 59 0.73 12.70 -4.18
CA SER A 59 0.90 12.17 -5.54
C SER A 59 2.23 11.42 -5.68
N GLY A 60 2.21 10.26 -6.33
CA GLY A 60 3.37 9.37 -6.47
C GLY A 60 3.64 8.46 -5.27
N LYS A 61 2.89 8.60 -4.17
CA LYS A 61 2.92 7.71 -3.01
C LYS A 61 1.79 6.69 -3.08
N VAL A 62 1.98 5.55 -2.45
CA VAL A 62 0.89 4.65 -2.10
C VAL A 62 0.34 5.12 -0.75
N VAL A 63 -0.96 5.32 -0.65
CA VAL A 63 -1.57 5.82 0.59
C VAL A 63 -2.52 4.78 1.16
N LEU A 64 -2.39 4.47 2.45
CA LEU A 64 -3.35 3.68 3.21
C LEU A 64 -4.12 4.62 4.14
N VAL A 65 -5.37 4.88 3.83
CA VAL A 65 -6.28 5.66 4.68
C VAL A 65 -7.01 4.71 5.61
N ASP A 66 -6.85 4.90 6.92
CA ASP A 66 -7.41 4.08 7.98
C ASP A 66 -8.42 4.92 8.78
N PHE A 67 -9.71 4.65 8.60
CA PHE A 67 -10.77 5.24 9.43
C PHE A 67 -10.90 4.46 10.73
N TRP A 68 -10.61 5.10 11.83
CA TRP A 68 -10.55 4.49 13.15
C TRP A 68 -11.02 5.41 14.28
N THR A 69 -11.23 4.85 15.46
CA THR A 69 -11.33 5.60 16.71
C THR A 69 -10.79 4.79 17.87
N TYR A 70 -10.32 5.47 18.91
CA TYR A 70 -9.66 4.79 20.03
C TYR A 70 -10.63 4.07 20.99
N GLY A 71 -11.94 4.28 20.88
CA GLY A 71 -12.97 3.54 21.62
C GLY A 71 -13.48 2.29 20.92
N CYS A 72 -13.17 2.12 19.64
CA CYS A 72 -13.63 0.98 18.83
C CYS A 72 -12.72 -0.24 19.02
N ILE A 73 -13.24 -1.30 19.65
CA ILE A 73 -12.45 -2.51 19.91
C ILE A 73 -11.93 -3.19 18.63
N ASN A 74 -12.71 -3.17 17.55
CA ASN A 74 -12.33 -3.76 16.27
C ASN A 74 -11.18 -2.95 15.65
N CYS A 75 -11.18 -1.62 15.77
CA CYS A 75 -10.07 -0.78 15.34
C CYS A 75 -8.79 -1.12 16.11
N LEU A 76 -8.90 -1.29 17.44
CA LEU A 76 -7.76 -1.62 18.27
C LEU A 76 -7.13 -2.99 17.94
N ARG A 77 -7.93 -3.93 17.41
CA ARG A 77 -7.43 -5.25 16.97
C ARG A 77 -6.68 -5.18 15.65
N THR A 78 -7.09 -4.29 14.74
CA THR A 78 -6.40 -4.09 13.44
C THR A 78 -5.16 -3.21 13.55
N LEU A 79 -5.12 -2.32 14.53
CA LEU A 79 -4.09 -1.29 14.69
C LEU A 79 -2.64 -1.82 14.71
N PRO A 80 -2.30 -2.95 15.39
CA PRO A 80 -0.94 -3.48 15.35
C PRO A 80 -0.46 -3.81 13.93
N GLN A 81 -1.37 -4.29 13.07
CA GLN A 81 -1.04 -4.60 11.69
C GLN A 81 -0.85 -3.33 10.84
N ILE A 82 -1.65 -2.27 11.08
CA ILE A 82 -1.49 -0.98 10.41
C ILE A 82 -0.12 -0.37 10.76
N ILE A 83 0.27 -0.40 12.03
CA ILE A 83 1.58 0.05 12.52
C ILE A 83 2.70 -0.76 11.84
N ALA A 84 2.57 -2.09 11.80
CA ALA A 84 3.56 -2.95 11.17
C ALA A 84 3.72 -2.64 9.66
N TRP A 85 2.65 -2.38 8.93
CA TRP A 85 2.74 -1.96 7.54
C TRP A 85 3.40 -0.59 7.37
N HIS A 86 3.06 0.38 8.23
CA HIS A 86 3.73 1.67 8.24
C HIS A 86 5.24 1.50 8.40
N ASP A 87 5.68 0.79 9.43
CA ASP A 87 7.09 0.61 9.72
C ASP A 87 7.85 -0.15 8.63
N ALA A 88 7.22 -1.18 8.04
CA ALA A 88 7.83 -1.97 6.99
C ALA A 88 7.94 -1.23 5.64
N PHE A 89 7.06 -0.27 5.36
CA PHE A 89 6.92 0.28 4.01
C PHE A 89 7.06 1.80 3.90
N LYS A 90 7.15 2.56 5.00
CA LYS A 90 7.30 4.03 4.97
C LYS A 90 8.46 4.49 4.09
N ASP A 91 9.62 3.82 4.17
CA ASP A 91 10.81 4.14 3.37
C ASP A 91 10.71 3.64 1.91
N ARG A 92 9.66 2.88 1.59
CA ARG A 92 9.37 2.37 0.25
C ARG A 92 8.27 3.13 -0.47
N GLY A 93 7.80 4.22 0.13
CA GLY A 93 6.81 5.11 -0.45
C GLY A 93 5.37 4.85 -0.03
N LEU A 94 5.13 4.09 1.06
CA LEU A 94 3.84 4.05 1.73
C LEU A 94 3.68 5.26 2.64
N VAL A 95 2.52 5.89 2.59
CA VAL A 95 2.05 6.84 3.61
C VAL A 95 0.78 6.26 4.23
N VAL A 96 0.80 5.99 5.52
CA VAL A 96 -0.40 5.67 6.29
C VAL A 96 -0.98 6.98 6.82
N VAL A 97 -2.28 7.18 6.68
CA VAL A 97 -3.03 8.30 7.27
C VAL A 97 -4.17 7.73 8.08
N GLY A 98 -4.09 7.84 9.40
CA GLY A 98 -5.19 7.49 10.28
C GLY A 98 -6.20 8.64 10.31
N VAL A 99 -7.42 8.42 9.86
CA VAL A 99 -8.52 9.37 9.99
C VAL A 99 -9.33 9.00 11.22
N HIS A 100 -9.07 9.72 12.31
CA HIS A 100 -9.80 9.52 13.55
C HIS A 100 -11.16 10.23 13.48
N THR A 101 -12.22 9.46 13.29
CA THR A 101 -13.60 9.93 13.27
C THR A 101 -14.30 9.39 14.51
N PRO A 102 -14.81 10.27 15.43
CA PRO A 102 -15.32 9.84 16.73
C PRO A 102 -16.64 9.09 16.61
N GLU A 103 -16.76 7.92 17.24
CA GLU A 103 -18.04 7.24 17.44
C GLU A 103 -18.83 7.85 18.62
N PHE A 104 -18.10 8.27 19.66
CA PHE A 104 -18.67 8.84 20.88
C PHE A 104 -18.19 10.29 21.12
N ALA A 105 -19.00 11.07 21.83
CA ALA A 105 -18.72 12.49 22.07
C ALA A 105 -17.36 12.73 22.79
N TYR A 106 -16.97 11.86 23.71
CA TYR A 106 -15.72 11.99 24.46
C TYR A 106 -14.47 11.80 23.60
N GLU A 107 -14.60 11.16 22.42
CA GLU A 107 -13.50 10.93 21.48
C GLU A 107 -13.10 12.18 20.69
N ARG A 108 -13.92 13.24 20.75
CA ARG A 108 -13.65 14.52 20.10
C ARG A 108 -12.54 15.33 20.76
N ASP A 109 -12.20 14.98 22.01
CA ASP A 109 -11.16 15.70 22.74
C ASP A 109 -9.76 15.41 22.18
N LYS A 110 -9.07 16.44 21.70
CA LYS A 110 -7.75 16.33 21.08
C LYS A 110 -6.68 15.76 22.02
N ARG A 111 -6.74 16.09 23.32
CA ARG A 111 -5.74 15.61 24.30
C ARG A 111 -5.92 14.12 24.54
N SER A 112 -7.17 13.67 24.63
CA SER A 112 -7.51 12.25 24.75
C SER A 112 -7.06 11.46 23.53
N LEU A 113 -7.25 12.00 22.32
CA LEU A 113 -6.75 11.41 21.09
C LEU A 113 -5.21 11.34 21.08
N GLN A 114 -4.50 12.41 21.45
CA GLN A 114 -3.05 12.42 21.55
C GLN A 114 -2.51 11.39 22.55
N ALA A 115 -3.18 11.26 23.71
CA ALA A 115 -2.83 10.25 24.71
C ALA A 115 -3.04 8.82 24.17
N ALA A 116 -4.12 8.58 23.40
CA ALA A 116 -4.37 7.30 22.76
C ALA A 116 -3.32 6.97 21.68
N ILE A 117 -2.98 7.93 20.83
CA ILE A 117 -1.92 7.81 19.81
C ILE A 117 -0.59 7.42 20.47
N ALA A 118 -0.18 8.10 21.54
CA ALA A 118 1.04 7.80 22.27
C ALA A 118 0.98 6.40 22.93
N ARG A 119 -0.14 6.05 23.56
CA ARG A 119 -0.35 4.74 24.20
C ARG A 119 -0.27 3.58 23.23
N PHE A 120 -0.76 3.75 22.00
CA PHE A 120 -0.74 2.70 20.98
C PHE A 120 0.52 2.70 20.13
N GLY A 121 1.43 3.66 20.33
CA GLY A 121 2.68 3.76 19.56
C GLY A 121 2.47 4.16 18.10
N ILE A 122 1.42 4.91 17.80
CA ILE A 122 1.14 5.40 16.45
C ILE A 122 2.12 6.52 16.11
N THR A 123 2.90 6.33 15.05
CA THR A 123 3.90 7.31 14.58
C THR A 123 3.55 7.91 13.23
N TYR A 124 2.62 7.34 12.50
CA TYR A 124 2.12 7.87 11.24
C TYR A 124 1.17 9.06 11.44
N PRO A 125 0.95 9.90 10.39
CA PRO A 125 0.00 11.00 10.41
C PRO A 125 -1.40 10.61 10.84
N VAL A 126 -2.00 11.39 11.74
CA VAL A 126 -3.40 11.22 12.16
C VAL A 126 -4.16 12.52 11.96
N ALA A 127 -5.26 12.44 11.21
CA ALA A 127 -6.21 13.51 10.96
C ALA A 127 -7.41 13.35 11.90
N GLN A 128 -7.76 14.37 12.69
CA GLN A 128 -8.94 14.38 13.55
C GLN A 128 -10.14 14.93 12.78
N ASP A 129 -11.10 14.06 12.43
CA ASP A 129 -12.30 14.36 11.64
C ASP A 129 -13.57 14.42 12.52
N ASN A 130 -13.62 15.36 13.46
CA ASN A 130 -14.72 15.46 14.42
C ASN A 130 -16.08 15.77 13.78
N HIS A 131 -16.08 16.33 12.57
CA HIS A 131 -17.29 16.72 11.85
C HIS A 131 -17.71 15.74 10.78
N TYR A 132 -17.00 14.60 10.67
CA TYR A 132 -17.25 13.57 9.66
C TYR A 132 -17.16 14.09 8.21
N ALA A 133 -16.38 15.14 7.97
CA ALA A 133 -16.30 15.74 6.64
C ALA A 133 -15.50 14.83 5.68
N THR A 134 -14.34 14.35 6.09
CA THR A 134 -13.56 13.37 5.34
C THR A 134 -14.26 12.02 5.29
N TRP A 135 -14.84 11.56 6.40
CA TRP A 135 -15.68 10.36 6.46
C TRP A 135 -16.75 10.34 5.36
N LYS A 136 -17.53 11.42 5.26
CA LYS A 136 -18.59 11.57 4.25
C LYS A 136 -18.04 11.65 2.83
N ALA A 137 -16.92 12.34 2.64
CA ALA A 137 -16.29 12.45 1.33
C ALA A 137 -15.86 11.07 0.78
N TYR A 138 -15.39 10.16 1.66
CA TYR A 138 -15.06 8.78 1.30
C TYR A 138 -16.30 7.86 1.19
N GLY A 139 -17.49 8.35 1.53
CA GLY A 139 -18.68 7.52 1.63
C GLY A 139 -18.53 6.40 2.65
N ASN A 140 -17.77 6.66 3.74
CA ASN A 140 -17.51 5.64 4.75
C ASN A 140 -18.72 5.43 5.66
N GLU A 141 -18.92 4.20 6.16
CA GLU A 141 -20.05 3.82 7.00
C GLU A 141 -19.64 2.98 8.21
N TYR A 142 -18.38 2.50 8.26
CA TYR A 142 -17.95 1.51 9.24
C TYR A 142 -16.61 1.86 9.89
N TRP A 143 -16.40 1.34 11.11
CA TRP A 143 -15.13 1.29 11.81
C TRP A 143 -14.71 -0.16 12.09
N PRO A 144 -13.44 -0.55 11.85
CA PRO A 144 -12.47 0.16 11.02
C PRO A 144 -12.84 0.09 9.53
N ALA A 145 -12.29 1.01 8.74
CA ALA A 145 -12.36 0.93 7.28
C ALA A 145 -11.03 1.36 6.66
N LEU A 146 -10.57 0.59 5.69
CA LEU A 146 -9.32 0.82 4.98
C LEU A 146 -9.56 1.13 3.51
N TYR A 147 -8.89 2.16 3.03
CA TYR A 147 -8.86 2.54 1.62
C TYR A 147 -7.41 2.58 1.16
N LEU A 148 -7.06 1.74 0.19
CA LEU A 148 -5.74 1.74 -0.41
C LEU A 148 -5.77 2.55 -1.70
N VAL A 149 -4.89 3.54 -1.77
CA VAL A 149 -4.78 4.49 -2.88
C VAL A 149 -3.46 4.26 -3.60
N ASP A 150 -3.50 4.15 -4.90
CA ASP A 150 -2.32 3.97 -5.73
C ASP A 150 -1.55 5.28 -5.96
N ARG A 151 -0.41 5.19 -6.67
CA ARG A 151 0.47 6.35 -6.94
C ARG A 151 -0.17 7.43 -7.81
N ARG A 152 -1.28 7.10 -8.52
CA ARG A 152 -2.06 8.06 -9.33
C ARG A 152 -3.10 8.79 -8.49
N GLY A 153 -3.26 8.42 -7.21
CA GLY A 153 -4.28 8.97 -6.33
C GLY A 153 -5.65 8.30 -6.47
N HIS A 154 -5.73 7.09 -7.05
CA HIS A 154 -6.98 6.35 -7.22
C HIS A 154 -7.14 5.28 -6.13
N ILE A 155 -8.34 5.14 -5.58
CA ILE A 155 -8.67 4.05 -4.66
C ILE A 155 -8.70 2.75 -5.45
N VAL A 156 -7.90 1.77 -5.02
CA VAL A 156 -7.75 0.47 -5.67
C VAL A 156 -8.18 -0.70 -4.80
N LEU A 157 -8.39 -0.47 -3.50
CA LEU A 157 -8.93 -1.45 -2.57
C LEU A 157 -9.73 -0.74 -1.48
N LYS A 158 -10.86 -1.32 -1.11
CA LYS A 158 -11.65 -0.95 0.07
C LYS A 158 -11.82 -2.19 0.92
N HIS A 159 -11.71 -2.03 2.24
CA HIS A 159 -11.97 -3.07 3.21
C HIS A 159 -12.70 -2.49 4.42
N PHE A 160 -13.69 -3.20 4.93
CA PHE A 160 -14.53 -2.78 6.04
C PHE A 160 -14.50 -3.85 7.13
N GLY A 161 -14.28 -3.43 8.37
CA GLY A 161 -14.18 -4.31 9.52
C GLY A 161 -12.77 -4.90 9.71
N GLU A 162 -12.70 -5.94 10.55
CA GLU A 162 -11.48 -6.69 10.85
C GLU A 162 -11.18 -7.75 9.77
N GLY A 163 -9.94 -8.24 9.73
CA GLY A 163 -9.51 -9.36 8.88
C GLY A 163 -8.95 -8.92 7.53
N ASP A 164 -8.71 -9.93 6.69
CA ASP A 164 -8.20 -9.77 5.32
C ASP A 164 -6.78 -9.16 5.20
N GLU A 165 -6.02 -9.18 6.31
CA GLU A 165 -4.65 -8.66 6.37
C GLU A 165 -3.73 -9.27 5.29
N PRO A 166 -3.83 -10.58 4.94
CA PRO A 166 -3.03 -11.15 3.86
C PRO A 166 -3.30 -10.46 2.51
N ARG A 167 -4.57 -10.25 2.13
CA ARG A 167 -4.94 -9.61 0.86
C ARG A 167 -4.49 -8.16 0.81
N ILE A 168 -4.70 -7.40 1.90
CA ILE A 168 -4.27 -6.01 1.99
C ILE A 168 -2.74 -5.92 1.93
N GLY A 169 -2.04 -6.79 2.66
CA GLY A 169 -0.58 -6.86 2.65
C GLY A 169 -0.01 -7.23 1.28
N ASP A 170 -0.66 -8.14 0.54
CA ASP A 170 -0.27 -8.49 -0.83
C ASP A 170 -0.46 -7.31 -1.79
N ALA A 171 -1.58 -6.59 -1.66
CA ALA A 171 -1.85 -5.38 -2.44
C ALA A 171 -0.80 -4.29 -2.16
N LEU A 172 -0.46 -4.05 -0.89
CA LEU A 172 0.61 -3.11 -0.51
C LEU A 172 1.94 -3.51 -1.13
N ARG A 173 2.35 -4.79 -1.04
CA ARG A 173 3.59 -5.30 -1.64
C ARG A 173 3.62 -5.11 -3.14
N ALA A 174 2.51 -5.37 -3.81
CA ALA A 174 2.39 -5.22 -5.26
C ALA A 174 2.53 -3.76 -5.70
N LEU A 175 1.81 -2.82 -5.06
CA LEU A 175 1.86 -1.39 -5.38
C LEU A 175 3.22 -0.74 -5.04
N LEU A 176 3.93 -1.29 -4.06
CA LEU A 176 5.24 -0.80 -3.62
C LEU A 176 6.42 -1.52 -4.28
N ALA A 177 6.16 -2.48 -5.18
CA ALA A 177 7.22 -3.18 -5.90
C ALA A 177 8.05 -2.21 -6.77
N PRO A 178 9.38 -2.38 -6.82
CA PRO A 178 10.23 -1.60 -7.73
C PRO A 178 9.86 -1.94 -9.18
N GLY A 179 9.44 -0.98 -9.96
CA GLY A 179 9.21 -1.19 -11.41
C GLY A 179 7.88 -0.73 -11.97
N GLU A 180 6.92 -0.31 -11.16
CA GLU A 180 5.72 0.37 -11.65
C GLU A 180 6.01 1.86 -11.89
N LYS A 181 6.91 2.13 -12.87
CA LYS A 181 6.97 3.44 -13.50
C LYS A 181 5.74 3.54 -14.38
N ASN A 182 4.82 4.40 -13.98
CA ASN A 182 3.76 5.02 -14.77
C ASN A 182 3.79 4.62 -16.25
N GLN A 183 2.99 3.65 -16.65
CA GLN A 183 2.56 3.57 -18.04
C GLN A 183 1.41 4.55 -18.17
N SER A 184 1.77 5.82 -18.42
CA SER A 184 0.83 6.77 -18.98
C SER A 184 0.49 6.33 -20.40
N PRO A 185 -0.79 6.44 -20.81
CA PRO A 185 -1.23 6.13 -22.16
C PRO A 185 -0.64 7.09 -23.19
#